data_55100220d556ce5fe4a6802bd1564e7d
#
_entry.id   55100220d556ce5fe4a6802bd1564e7d
#
_cell.length_a   1.000
_cell.length_b   1.000
_cell.length_c   1.000
_cell.angle_alpha   90.00
_cell.angle_beta   90.00
_cell.angle_gamma   90.00
#
_symmetry.space_group_name_H-M   'P 1'
#
loop_
_entity.id
_entity.type
_entity.pdbx_description
1 polymer ?
#
loop_
_entity_poly.entity_id
_entity_poly.type
_entity_poly.pdbx_seq_one_letter_code
_entity_poly.pdbx_strand_id
1 'polypeptide(L)'
;ITTGWHINDITGKRIQHYQILGYAPTRSEALQILARYNNYPIDGETLKLTFREIYLRWSEEKFPTISHSNIKGYRAAFATCENIADMPFHNLRLNDLQQVIDHCGKNYPTLKKIRVLFNQLYSYAMKHEIVSKDYSAYVNISKYKDRNPNKNIRSCFSTSEITLLWKHKNDPYCQTVLMLIYNGVRVSELLDLKKENVHLSEQYFDVIDSKTENGIRKVPIADKVLPFYQRWLHDCSDCEYLIHTLDSQHFTYYMYYHNVFQ
;
A
#
# COMPACT_ATOMS: atom_id res chain seq x y z
N ILE A 1 -29.63 15.67 24.68
CA ILE A 1 -29.20 15.40 26.06
C ILE A 1 -28.52 16.61 26.67
N THR A 2 -28.62 16.76 27.98
CA THR A 2 -27.91 17.83 28.71
C THR A 2 -26.48 17.41 28.94
N THR A 3 -25.53 18.26 28.52
CA THR A 3 -24.10 18.02 28.66
C THR A 3 -23.47 18.80 29.83
N GLY A 4 -24.20 19.79 30.36
CA GLY A 4 -23.73 20.60 31.50
C GLY A 4 -24.57 21.84 31.73
N TRP A 5 -24.12 22.67 32.67
CA TRP A 5 -24.70 23.96 33.00
C TRP A 5 -23.59 24.96 33.28
N HIS A 6 -23.78 26.24 32.89
CA HIS A 6 -22.94 27.32 33.38
C HIS A 6 -23.83 28.49 33.84
N ILE A 7 -23.29 29.33 34.66
CA ILE A 7 -23.94 30.56 35.09
C ILE A 7 -23.50 31.67 34.17
N ASN A 8 -24.42 32.42 33.57
CA ASN A 8 -24.11 33.57 32.79
C ASN A 8 -23.63 34.70 33.71
N ASP A 9 -22.42 35.15 33.58
CA ASP A 9 -21.75 36.11 34.45
C ASP A 9 -22.40 37.48 34.47
N ILE A 10 -23.17 37.84 33.42
CA ILE A 10 -23.86 39.11 33.31
C ILE A 10 -25.27 39.07 33.92
N THR A 11 -25.99 37.97 33.71
CA THR A 11 -27.42 37.87 34.09
C THR A 11 -27.64 37.01 35.34
N GLY A 12 -26.65 36.29 35.85
CA GLY A 12 -26.77 35.36 36.95
C GLY A 12 -27.62 34.12 36.66
N LYS A 13 -28.14 33.96 35.43
CA LYS A 13 -29.04 32.87 35.07
C LYS A 13 -28.26 31.60 34.73
N ARG A 14 -28.76 30.43 35.13
CA ARG A 14 -28.27 29.15 34.69
C ARG A 14 -28.62 28.93 33.22
N ILE A 15 -27.60 28.67 32.41
CA ILE A 15 -27.72 28.29 31.00
C ILE A 15 -27.40 26.80 30.89
N GLN A 16 -28.32 26.09 30.27
CA GLN A 16 -28.18 24.64 30.00
C GLN A 16 -27.40 24.43 28.70
N HIS A 17 -26.37 23.62 28.76
CA HIS A 17 -25.72 23.07 27.56
C HIS A 17 -26.42 21.77 27.19
N TYR A 18 -26.70 21.61 25.92
CA TYR A 18 -27.26 20.36 25.40
C TYR A 18 -26.62 19.99 24.07
N GLN A 19 -26.51 18.70 23.85
CA GLN A 19 -26.10 18.12 22.59
C GLN A 19 -27.30 17.54 21.89
N ILE A 20 -27.47 17.86 20.60
CA ILE A 20 -28.49 17.27 19.76
C ILE A 20 -27.92 15.95 19.23
N LEU A 21 -28.53 14.82 19.56
CA LEU A 21 -28.11 13.49 19.11
C LEU A 21 -28.67 13.12 17.74
N GLY A 22 -29.77 13.78 17.35
CA GLY A 22 -30.47 13.57 16.08
C GLY A 22 -31.89 14.06 16.14
N TYR A 23 -32.55 14.03 15.00
CA TYR A 23 -33.96 14.32 14.82
C TYR A 23 -34.72 13.05 14.47
N ALA A 24 -35.90 12.85 15.05
CA ALA A 24 -36.73 11.69 14.78
C ALA A 24 -38.19 12.11 14.66
N PRO A 25 -38.93 11.59 13.68
CA PRO A 25 -40.36 11.91 13.49
C PRO A 25 -41.23 11.27 14.58
N THR A 26 -40.76 10.23 15.26
CA THR A 26 -41.52 9.55 16.30
C THR A 26 -40.74 9.44 17.61
N ARG A 27 -41.51 9.39 18.74
CA ARG A 27 -40.91 9.15 20.08
C ARG A 27 -40.13 7.84 20.15
N SER A 28 -40.60 6.79 19.48
CA SER A 28 -39.92 5.49 19.44
C SER A 28 -38.52 5.58 18.83
N GLU A 29 -38.39 6.27 17.70
CA GLU A 29 -37.11 6.50 17.04
C GLU A 29 -36.19 7.40 17.86
N ALA A 30 -36.74 8.44 18.51
CA ALA A 30 -35.97 9.28 19.43
C ALA A 30 -35.39 8.46 20.61
N LEU A 31 -36.15 7.53 21.18
CA LEU A 31 -35.69 6.63 22.22
C LEU A 31 -34.63 5.65 21.73
N GLN A 32 -34.71 5.19 20.47
CA GLN A 32 -33.66 4.36 19.86
C GLN A 32 -32.34 5.12 19.69
N ILE A 33 -32.41 6.40 19.27
CA ILE A 33 -31.24 7.28 19.17
C ILE A 33 -30.60 7.45 20.56
N LEU A 34 -31.43 7.74 21.58
CA LEU A 34 -30.97 7.91 22.94
C LEU A 34 -30.37 6.61 23.52
N ALA A 35 -30.98 5.46 23.27
CA ALA A 35 -30.49 4.15 23.71
C ALA A 35 -29.13 3.82 23.05
N ARG A 36 -28.96 4.14 21.77
CA ARG A 36 -27.65 3.98 21.09
C ARG A 36 -26.59 4.86 21.72
N TYR A 37 -26.90 6.10 22.03
CA TYR A 37 -25.97 7.01 22.72
C TYR A 37 -25.60 6.53 24.10
N ASN A 38 -26.58 6.08 24.90
CA ASN A 38 -26.31 5.58 26.27
C ASN A 38 -25.48 4.31 26.31
N ASN A 39 -25.64 3.44 25.31
CA ASN A 39 -24.84 2.21 25.19
C ASN A 39 -23.41 2.48 24.68
N TYR A 40 -23.23 3.56 23.93
CA TYR A 40 -21.95 3.98 23.37
C TYR A 40 -21.87 5.50 23.43
N PRO A 41 -21.51 6.11 24.58
CA PRO A 41 -21.38 7.55 24.73
C PRO A 41 -20.19 8.03 23.89
N ILE A 42 -20.45 8.33 22.62
CA ILE A 42 -19.44 8.90 21.71
C ILE A 42 -19.43 10.41 21.95
N ASP A 43 -18.24 10.97 22.19
CA ASP A 43 -18.04 12.41 22.30
C ASP A 43 -18.56 13.13 21.05
N GLY A 44 -19.18 14.32 21.23
CA GLY A 44 -19.76 15.11 20.15
C GLY A 44 -18.74 15.50 19.06
N GLU A 45 -17.49 15.67 19.42
CA GLU A 45 -16.39 15.93 18.45
C GLU A 45 -16.08 14.68 17.64
N THR A 46 -16.06 13.52 18.26
CA THR A 46 -15.84 12.22 17.58
C THR A 46 -16.93 11.92 16.55
N LEU A 47 -18.18 12.35 16.81
CA LEU A 47 -19.29 12.19 15.87
C LEU A 47 -19.13 13.02 14.59
N LYS A 48 -18.36 14.10 14.63
CA LYS A 48 -18.10 14.98 13.48
C LYS A 48 -16.96 14.49 12.59
N LEU A 49 -16.12 13.57 13.08
CA LEU A 49 -14.98 13.10 12.33
C LEU A 49 -15.40 12.51 10.99
N THR A 50 -14.87 13.10 9.92
CA THR A 50 -15.14 12.69 8.55
C THR A 50 -14.27 11.47 8.14
N PHE A 51 -14.62 10.81 7.03
CA PHE A 51 -13.80 9.77 6.45
C PHE A 51 -12.37 10.27 6.15
N ARG A 52 -12.25 11.51 5.67
CA ARG A 52 -10.97 12.19 5.42
C ARG A 52 -10.15 12.35 6.69
N GLU A 53 -10.75 12.83 7.77
CA GLU A 53 -10.03 13.04 9.05
C GLU A 53 -9.59 11.73 9.68
N ILE A 54 -10.41 10.68 9.58
CA ILE A 54 -10.01 9.33 10.01
C ILE A 54 -8.83 8.81 9.16
N TYR A 55 -8.87 9.01 7.84
CA TYR A 55 -7.77 8.65 6.96
C TYR A 55 -6.48 9.40 7.33
N LEU A 56 -6.55 10.70 7.60
CA LEU A 56 -5.38 11.51 7.97
C LEU A 56 -4.77 11.02 9.28
N ARG A 57 -5.56 10.86 10.34
CA ARG A 57 -5.11 10.36 11.65
C ARG A 57 -4.51 8.95 11.53
N TRP A 58 -5.19 8.05 10.83
CA TRP A 58 -4.65 6.71 10.56
C TRP A 58 -3.35 6.75 9.77
N SER A 59 -3.25 7.62 8.78
CA SER A 59 -2.06 7.72 7.93
C SER A 59 -0.84 8.24 8.67
N GLU A 60 -1.00 9.17 9.61
CA GLU A 60 0.08 9.67 10.49
C GLU A 60 0.70 8.54 11.31
N GLU A 61 -0.12 7.62 11.85
CA GLU A 61 0.39 6.47 12.60
C GLU A 61 0.96 5.38 11.68
N LYS A 62 0.31 5.14 10.53
CA LYS A 62 0.62 3.98 9.68
C LYS A 62 1.78 4.20 8.72
N PHE A 63 1.89 5.37 8.10
CA PHE A 63 2.86 5.61 7.03
C PHE A 63 4.32 5.48 7.46
N PRO A 64 4.73 5.87 8.69
CA PRO A 64 6.10 5.62 9.14
C PRO A 64 6.49 4.14 9.25
N THR A 65 5.50 3.23 9.32
CA THR A 65 5.73 1.78 9.52
C THR A 65 5.71 0.96 8.24
N ILE A 66 5.47 1.59 7.08
CA ILE A 66 5.28 0.87 5.81
C ILE A 66 6.14 1.44 4.68
N SER A 67 6.35 0.63 3.64
CA SER A 67 7.14 1.04 2.47
C SER A 67 6.46 2.17 1.68
N HIS A 68 7.28 2.99 1.00
CA HIS A 68 6.83 4.07 0.13
C HIS A 68 5.84 3.61 -0.96
N SER A 69 6.04 2.40 -1.50
CA SER A 69 5.12 1.79 -2.47
C SER A 69 3.72 1.55 -1.89
N ASN A 70 3.63 1.11 -0.62
CA ASN A 70 2.36 0.94 0.07
C ASN A 70 1.69 2.29 0.34
N ILE A 71 2.46 3.32 0.73
CA ILE A 71 1.95 4.69 0.91
C ILE A 71 1.32 5.21 -0.38
N LYS A 72 2.01 5.08 -1.53
CA LYS A 72 1.45 5.44 -2.85
C LYS A 72 0.14 4.68 -3.13
N GLY A 73 0.10 3.39 -2.80
CA GLY A 73 -1.09 2.56 -2.96
C GLY A 73 -2.28 3.04 -2.13
N TYR A 74 -2.07 3.40 -0.87
CA TYR A 74 -3.12 3.92 0.00
C TYR A 74 -3.60 5.32 -0.41
N ARG A 75 -2.68 6.21 -0.81
CA ARG A 75 -3.05 7.53 -1.34
C ARG A 75 -3.92 7.43 -2.60
N ALA A 76 -3.55 6.53 -3.53
CA ALA A 76 -4.33 6.28 -4.74
C ALA A 76 -5.72 5.67 -4.43
N ALA A 77 -5.80 4.77 -3.43
CA ALA A 77 -7.07 4.21 -2.97
C ALA A 77 -7.95 5.30 -2.33
N PHE A 78 -7.40 6.15 -1.47
CA PHE A 78 -8.12 7.25 -0.84
C PHE A 78 -8.65 8.25 -1.87
N ALA A 79 -7.86 8.64 -2.86
CA ALA A 79 -8.30 9.53 -3.95
C ALA A 79 -9.51 8.99 -4.73
N THR A 80 -9.77 7.68 -4.67
CA THR A 80 -10.97 7.09 -5.29
C THR A 80 -12.21 7.23 -4.40
N CYS A 81 -12.05 7.62 -3.14
CA CYS A 81 -13.11 7.71 -2.13
C CYS A 81 -13.62 9.16 -1.93
N GLU A 82 -13.34 10.07 -2.88
CA GLU A 82 -13.65 11.50 -2.73
C GLU A 82 -15.13 11.78 -2.47
N ASN A 83 -16.03 10.98 -3.04
CA ASN A 83 -17.48 11.11 -2.87
C ASN A 83 -17.98 10.84 -1.42
N ILE A 84 -17.18 10.17 -0.61
CA ILE A 84 -17.50 9.92 0.82
C ILE A 84 -16.51 10.62 1.77
N ALA A 85 -15.51 11.33 1.23
CA ALA A 85 -14.40 11.88 2.02
C ALA A 85 -14.87 12.81 3.14
N ASP A 86 -15.87 13.64 2.89
CA ASP A 86 -16.36 14.63 3.85
C ASP A 86 -17.62 14.17 4.61
N MET A 87 -18.02 12.90 4.43
CA MET A 87 -19.11 12.32 5.22
C MET A 87 -18.61 11.97 6.63
N PRO A 88 -19.42 12.23 7.68
CA PRO A 88 -19.10 11.78 9.03
C PRO A 88 -18.93 10.26 9.06
N PHE A 89 -17.81 9.79 9.59
CA PHE A 89 -17.41 8.37 9.51
C PHE A 89 -18.43 7.43 10.16
N HIS A 90 -19.00 7.85 11.30
CA HIS A 90 -20.03 7.06 12.01
C HIS A 90 -21.35 6.93 11.22
N ASN A 91 -21.60 7.81 10.26
CA ASN A 91 -22.79 7.76 9.39
C ASN A 91 -22.63 6.82 8.20
N LEU A 92 -21.38 6.49 7.83
CA LEU A 92 -21.12 5.59 6.72
C LEU A 92 -21.75 4.21 6.94
N ARG A 93 -22.36 3.68 5.90
CA ARG A 93 -22.98 2.36 5.87
C ARG A 93 -22.36 1.53 4.75
N LEU A 94 -22.65 0.25 4.75
CA LEU A 94 -22.21 -0.68 3.70
C LEU A 94 -22.50 -0.15 2.29
N ASN A 95 -23.69 0.44 2.11
CA ASN A 95 -24.10 0.94 0.79
C ASN A 95 -23.17 2.05 0.28
N ASP A 96 -22.73 2.95 1.14
CA ASP A 96 -21.84 4.06 0.76
C ASP A 96 -20.46 3.52 0.31
N LEU A 97 -19.91 2.57 1.08
CA LEU A 97 -18.64 1.91 0.73
C LEU A 97 -18.76 1.10 -0.55
N GLN A 98 -19.88 0.38 -0.72
CA GLN A 98 -20.14 -0.43 -1.90
C GLN A 98 -20.32 0.44 -3.14
N GLN A 99 -20.96 1.60 -3.05
CA GLN A 99 -21.09 2.55 -4.15
C GLN A 99 -19.73 3.06 -4.64
N VAL A 100 -18.77 3.33 -3.75
CA VAL A 100 -17.39 3.66 -4.17
C VAL A 100 -16.82 2.55 -5.05
N ILE A 101 -16.94 1.30 -4.63
CA ILE A 101 -16.46 0.14 -5.39
C ILE A 101 -17.17 0.03 -6.74
N ASP A 102 -18.49 0.20 -6.74
CA ASP A 102 -19.32 -0.05 -7.90
C ASP A 102 -19.15 1.02 -9.00
N HIS A 103 -18.92 2.28 -8.61
CA HIS A 103 -18.87 3.40 -9.54
C HIS A 103 -17.45 3.89 -9.89
N CYS A 104 -16.42 3.48 -9.18
CA CYS A 104 -15.06 3.99 -9.43
C CYS A 104 -14.44 3.55 -10.77
N GLY A 105 -15.03 2.60 -11.48
CA GLY A 105 -14.55 2.13 -12.79
C GLY A 105 -13.19 1.40 -12.79
N LYS A 106 -12.61 1.13 -11.61
CA LYS A 106 -11.26 0.55 -11.48
C LYS A 106 -11.27 -0.98 -11.72
N ASN A 107 -10.10 -1.51 -12.05
CA ASN A 107 -9.87 -2.95 -12.21
C ASN A 107 -9.85 -3.67 -10.85
N TYR A 108 -10.01 -5.00 -10.88
CA TYR A 108 -10.08 -5.83 -9.68
C TYR A 108 -8.90 -5.70 -8.72
N PRO A 109 -7.62 -5.65 -9.17
CA PRO A 109 -6.49 -5.39 -8.27
C PRO A 109 -6.58 -4.05 -7.52
N THR A 110 -7.08 -3.00 -8.16
CA THR A 110 -7.29 -1.69 -7.53
C THR A 110 -8.45 -1.74 -6.54
N LEU A 111 -9.56 -2.41 -6.89
CA LEU A 111 -10.68 -2.61 -5.96
C LEU A 111 -10.26 -3.36 -4.69
N LYS A 112 -9.36 -4.34 -4.80
CA LYS A 112 -8.76 -4.98 -3.60
C LYS A 112 -8.04 -3.98 -2.71
N LYS A 113 -7.28 -3.04 -3.28
CA LYS A 113 -6.57 -2.01 -2.50
C LYS A 113 -7.53 -1.06 -1.79
N ILE A 114 -8.61 -0.64 -2.47
CA ILE A 114 -9.65 0.20 -1.86
C ILE A 114 -10.31 -0.56 -0.69
N ARG A 115 -10.68 -1.83 -0.88
CA ARG A 115 -11.25 -2.65 0.21
C ARG A 115 -10.29 -2.80 1.38
N VAL A 116 -9.00 -2.98 1.12
CA VAL A 116 -7.96 -3.03 2.17
C VAL A 116 -7.91 -1.70 2.92
N LEU A 117 -7.99 -0.56 2.23
CA LEU A 117 -8.06 0.75 2.89
C LEU A 117 -9.28 0.84 3.81
N PHE A 118 -10.47 0.45 3.34
CA PHE A 118 -11.68 0.45 4.19
C PHE A 118 -11.47 -0.41 5.44
N ASN A 119 -10.95 -1.63 5.31
CA ASN A 119 -10.68 -2.50 6.44
C ASN A 119 -9.70 -1.87 7.45
N GLN A 120 -8.64 -1.18 6.95
CA GLN A 120 -7.68 -0.50 7.81
C GLN A 120 -8.32 0.67 8.57
N LEU A 121 -9.14 1.50 7.90
CA LEU A 121 -9.80 2.64 8.53
C LEU A 121 -10.87 2.21 9.54
N TYR A 122 -11.66 1.17 9.23
CA TYR A 122 -12.62 0.63 10.20
C TYR A 122 -11.93 -0.03 11.38
N SER A 123 -10.84 -0.78 11.16
CA SER A 123 -10.03 -1.33 12.26
C SER A 123 -9.48 -0.23 13.17
N TYR A 124 -8.98 0.87 12.58
CA TYR A 124 -8.54 2.04 13.32
C TYR A 124 -9.70 2.69 14.10
N ALA A 125 -10.82 2.95 13.44
CA ALA A 125 -11.99 3.59 14.05
C ALA A 125 -12.63 2.73 15.18
N MET A 126 -12.61 1.41 15.03
CA MET A 126 -13.03 0.48 16.09
C MET A 126 -12.09 0.52 17.28
N LYS A 127 -10.75 0.49 17.04
CA LYS A 127 -9.71 0.58 18.08
C LYS A 127 -9.85 1.87 18.91
N HIS A 128 -10.23 2.97 18.28
CA HIS A 128 -10.41 4.27 18.91
C HIS A 128 -11.87 4.57 19.31
N GLU A 129 -12.73 3.55 19.34
CA GLU A 129 -14.13 3.62 19.77
C GLU A 129 -14.99 4.66 18.99
N ILE A 130 -14.55 5.04 17.78
CA ILE A 130 -15.26 5.99 16.91
C ILE A 130 -16.50 5.36 16.31
N VAL A 131 -16.45 4.05 16.04
CA VAL A 131 -17.58 3.24 15.57
C VAL A 131 -17.63 1.90 16.33
N SER A 132 -18.84 1.36 16.46
CA SER A 132 -19.08 0.07 17.12
C SER A 132 -19.26 -1.10 16.16
N LYS A 133 -19.35 -0.82 14.84
CA LYS A 133 -19.59 -1.83 13.82
C LYS A 133 -18.72 -1.61 12.60
N ASP A 134 -18.07 -2.68 12.14
CA ASP A 134 -17.29 -2.69 10.92
C ASP A 134 -18.17 -3.05 9.72
N TYR A 135 -18.43 -2.08 8.83
CA TYR A 135 -19.14 -2.31 7.57
C TYR A 135 -18.20 -2.71 6.42
N SER A 136 -16.89 -2.47 6.55
CA SER A 136 -15.91 -2.76 5.49
C SER A 136 -15.77 -4.26 5.24
N ALA A 137 -15.98 -5.09 6.26
CA ALA A 137 -15.93 -6.54 6.16
C ALA A 137 -16.94 -7.12 5.14
N TYR A 138 -18.06 -6.42 4.95
CA TYR A 138 -19.15 -6.85 4.05
C TYR A 138 -19.02 -6.31 2.63
N VAL A 139 -18.03 -5.46 2.34
CA VAL A 139 -17.79 -4.91 0.99
C VAL A 139 -17.45 -6.03 0.02
N ASN A 140 -18.26 -6.17 -1.03
CA ASN A 140 -18.14 -7.25 -1.99
C ASN A 140 -17.54 -6.75 -3.32
N ILE A 141 -16.40 -7.32 -3.69
CA ILE A 141 -15.73 -7.05 -4.96
C ILE A 141 -15.74 -8.25 -5.92
N SER A 142 -16.37 -9.37 -5.54
CA SER A 142 -16.29 -10.66 -6.27
C SER A 142 -16.85 -10.58 -7.69
N LYS A 143 -17.88 -9.77 -7.90
CA LYS A 143 -18.50 -9.56 -9.24
C LYS A 143 -17.56 -8.88 -10.24
N TYR A 144 -16.43 -8.35 -9.78
CA TYR A 144 -15.46 -7.65 -10.63
C TYR A 144 -14.18 -8.46 -10.91
N LYS A 145 -14.15 -9.77 -10.56
CA LYS A 145 -12.96 -10.62 -10.74
C LYS A 145 -12.42 -10.60 -12.17
N ASP A 146 -13.29 -10.53 -13.15
CA ASP A 146 -12.94 -10.55 -14.57
C ASP A 146 -12.57 -9.14 -15.11
N ARG A 147 -12.77 -8.09 -14.31
CA ARG A 147 -12.38 -6.73 -14.66
C ARG A 147 -10.87 -6.53 -14.47
N ASN A 148 -10.08 -7.21 -15.27
CA ASN A 148 -8.64 -7.10 -15.31
C ASN A 148 -8.12 -7.16 -16.75
N PRO A 149 -8.33 -6.08 -17.56
CA PRO A 149 -7.94 -6.08 -18.98
C PRO A 149 -6.43 -6.26 -19.19
N ASN A 150 -5.62 -5.93 -18.17
CA ASN A 150 -4.16 -6.04 -18.22
C ASN A 150 -3.66 -7.28 -17.43
N LYS A 151 -4.42 -8.36 -17.44
CA LYS A 151 -3.97 -9.63 -16.88
C LYS A 151 -2.87 -10.20 -17.76
N ASN A 152 -1.64 -9.73 -17.56
CA ASN A 152 -0.49 -10.34 -18.21
C ASN A 152 -0.35 -11.78 -17.70
N ILE A 153 -0.47 -12.72 -18.59
CA ILE A 153 -0.12 -14.12 -18.35
C ILE A 153 1.42 -14.11 -18.31
N ARG A 154 1.96 -14.14 -17.10
CA ARG A 154 3.42 -14.26 -16.91
C ARG A 154 3.81 -15.69 -17.22
N SER A 155 4.74 -15.86 -18.16
CA SER A 155 5.38 -17.13 -18.48
C SER A 155 6.86 -17.07 -18.09
N CYS A 156 7.46 -18.22 -17.84
CA CYS A 156 8.91 -18.34 -17.76
C CYS A 156 9.53 -18.22 -19.15
N PHE A 157 10.79 -17.80 -19.22
CA PHE A 157 11.53 -17.84 -20.47
C PHE A 157 11.59 -19.28 -21.01
N SER A 158 11.26 -19.45 -22.28
CA SER A 158 11.45 -20.71 -23.00
C SER A 158 12.93 -21.01 -23.27
N THR A 159 13.25 -22.24 -23.55
CA THR A 159 14.64 -22.63 -23.92
C THR A 159 15.15 -21.90 -25.15
N SER A 160 14.28 -21.62 -26.13
CA SER A 160 14.62 -20.85 -27.33
C SER A 160 14.96 -19.39 -27.01
N GLU A 161 14.20 -18.74 -26.12
CA GLU A 161 14.46 -17.37 -25.67
C GLU A 161 15.77 -17.27 -24.86
N ILE A 162 16.02 -18.24 -23.97
CA ILE A 162 17.30 -18.31 -23.25
C ILE A 162 18.47 -18.50 -24.23
N THR A 163 18.30 -19.34 -25.26
CA THR A 163 19.32 -19.55 -26.28
C THR A 163 19.59 -18.28 -27.07
N LEU A 164 18.56 -17.49 -27.35
CA LEU A 164 18.69 -16.19 -28.00
C LEU A 164 19.47 -15.20 -27.13
N LEU A 165 19.15 -15.12 -25.83
CA LEU A 165 19.92 -14.29 -24.88
C LEU A 165 21.40 -14.68 -24.86
N TRP A 166 21.74 -15.97 -24.90
CA TRP A 166 23.11 -16.45 -24.98
C TRP A 166 23.83 -16.05 -26.29
N LYS A 167 23.12 -15.94 -27.42
CA LYS A 167 23.71 -15.42 -28.67
C LYS A 167 24.11 -13.96 -28.53
N HIS A 168 23.41 -13.20 -27.71
CA HIS A 168 23.66 -11.78 -27.42
C HIS A 168 24.39 -11.54 -26.08
N LYS A 169 25.13 -12.53 -25.56
CA LYS A 169 25.82 -12.47 -24.26
C LYS A 169 26.85 -11.33 -24.14
N ASN A 170 27.25 -10.70 -25.23
CA ASN A 170 28.15 -9.55 -25.22
C ASN A 170 27.43 -8.23 -24.90
N ASP A 171 26.10 -8.19 -25.04
CA ASP A 171 25.28 -7.07 -24.65
C ASP A 171 25.14 -7.04 -23.12
N PRO A 172 25.47 -5.91 -22.44
CA PRO A 172 25.39 -5.80 -20.98
C PRO A 172 24.00 -6.09 -20.42
N TYR A 173 22.94 -5.69 -21.13
CA TYR A 173 21.57 -5.91 -20.66
C TYR A 173 21.16 -7.38 -20.78
N CYS A 174 21.55 -8.06 -21.86
CA CYS A 174 21.35 -9.50 -21.99
C CYS A 174 22.09 -10.29 -20.87
N GLN A 175 23.28 -9.82 -20.47
CA GLN A 175 24.01 -10.41 -19.34
C GLN A 175 23.21 -10.32 -18.05
N THR A 176 22.64 -9.15 -17.72
CA THR A 176 21.86 -8.98 -16.49
C THR A 176 20.62 -9.86 -16.47
N VAL A 177 19.93 -10.06 -17.60
CA VAL A 177 18.81 -10.99 -17.69
C VAL A 177 19.25 -12.42 -17.47
N LEU A 178 20.39 -12.85 -18.05
CA LEU A 178 20.95 -14.17 -17.81
C LEU A 178 21.36 -14.36 -16.34
N MET A 179 21.97 -13.36 -15.71
CA MET A 179 22.30 -13.37 -14.28
C MET A 179 21.04 -13.59 -13.43
N LEU A 180 19.92 -12.89 -13.74
CA LEU A 180 18.64 -13.08 -13.06
C LEU A 180 18.08 -14.50 -13.22
N ILE A 181 18.14 -15.05 -14.45
CA ILE A 181 17.63 -16.39 -14.75
C ILE A 181 18.42 -17.47 -14.00
N TYR A 182 19.76 -17.39 -14.02
CA TYR A 182 20.62 -18.45 -13.47
C TYR A 182 20.79 -18.38 -11.95
N ASN A 183 20.64 -17.21 -11.33
CA ASN A 183 20.77 -17.06 -9.88
C ASN A 183 19.40 -16.99 -9.16
N GLY A 184 18.30 -16.87 -9.87
CA GLY A 184 16.95 -16.88 -9.29
C GLY A 184 16.67 -15.76 -8.29
N VAL A 185 17.27 -14.59 -8.48
CA VAL A 185 17.09 -13.43 -7.62
C VAL A 185 16.05 -12.46 -8.18
N ARG A 186 15.50 -11.60 -7.33
CA ARG A 186 14.62 -10.53 -7.78
C ARG A 186 15.42 -9.46 -8.52
N VAL A 187 14.77 -8.79 -9.47
CA VAL A 187 15.42 -7.72 -10.25
C VAL A 187 16.03 -6.65 -9.32
N SER A 188 15.30 -6.19 -8.31
CA SER A 188 15.83 -5.21 -7.35
C SER A 188 17.02 -5.75 -6.54
N GLU A 189 17.04 -7.04 -6.17
CA GLU A 189 18.15 -7.64 -5.43
C GLU A 189 19.45 -7.65 -6.27
N LEU A 190 19.35 -7.80 -7.59
CA LEU A 190 20.52 -7.71 -8.47
C LEU A 190 20.93 -6.25 -8.74
N LEU A 191 19.97 -5.34 -8.95
CA LEU A 191 20.27 -3.93 -9.23
C LEU A 191 20.81 -3.19 -8.00
N ASP A 192 20.37 -3.57 -6.80
CA ASP A 192 20.82 -3.00 -5.52
C ASP A 192 22.04 -3.73 -4.95
N LEU A 193 22.59 -4.73 -5.68
CA LEU A 193 23.77 -5.47 -5.27
C LEU A 193 25.01 -4.56 -5.36
N LYS A 194 25.65 -4.32 -4.20
CA LYS A 194 26.92 -3.59 -4.13
C LYS A 194 28.10 -4.47 -4.48
N LYS A 195 29.13 -3.87 -5.08
CA LYS A 195 30.39 -4.56 -5.44
C LYS A 195 31.05 -5.22 -4.22
N GLU A 196 31.00 -4.59 -3.05
CA GLU A 196 31.55 -5.12 -1.78
C GLU A 196 30.89 -6.42 -1.29
N ASN A 197 29.66 -6.70 -1.70
CA ASN A 197 28.91 -7.89 -1.31
C ASN A 197 29.05 -9.05 -2.31
N VAL A 198 29.96 -8.94 -3.29
CA VAL A 198 30.25 -9.97 -4.28
C VAL A 198 31.56 -10.67 -3.95
N HIS A 199 31.50 -11.95 -3.65
CA HIS A 199 32.63 -12.78 -3.23
C HIS A 199 32.98 -13.78 -4.35
N LEU A 200 33.80 -13.33 -5.33
CA LEU A 200 34.10 -14.14 -6.53
C LEU A 200 34.93 -15.38 -6.19
N SER A 201 35.84 -15.32 -5.20
CA SER A 201 36.68 -16.42 -4.78
C SER A 201 35.86 -17.58 -4.20
N GLU A 202 34.81 -17.27 -3.46
CA GLU A 202 33.89 -18.25 -2.88
C GLU A 202 32.62 -18.45 -3.74
N GLN A 203 32.53 -17.73 -4.84
CA GLN A 203 31.50 -17.86 -5.86
C GLN A 203 30.05 -17.66 -5.32
N TYR A 204 29.87 -16.61 -4.50
CA TYR A 204 28.54 -16.18 -4.02
C TYR A 204 28.47 -14.66 -3.88
N PHE A 205 27.29 -14.15 -3.63
CA PHE A 205 27.05 -12.78 -3.19
C PHE A 205 26.00 -12.72 -2.07
N ASP A 206 26.06 -11.65 -1.27
CA ASP A 206 25.13 -11.43 -0.17
C ASP A 206 23.99 -10.52 -0.62
N VAL A 207 22.75 -10.95 -0.39
CA VAL A 207 21.57 -10.11 -0.42
C VAL A 207 21.34 -9.58 0.99
N ILE A 208 21.74 -8.34 1.24
CA ILE A 208 21.71 -7.71 2.57
C ILE A 208 20.42 -6.93 2.84
N ASP A 209 19.67 -6.57 1.81
CA ASP A 209 18.35 -5.91 1.91
C ASP A 209 17.33 -6.63 1.02
N SER A 210 16.19 -6.93 1.60
CA SER A 210 15.10 -7.57 0.88
C SER A 210 13.77 -7.21 1.53
N LYS A 211 12.68 -7.33 0.76
CA LYS A 211 11.31 -7.07 1.19
C LYS A 211 10.88 -7.84 2.46
N THR A 212 11.56 -8.94 2.77
CA THR A 212 11.27 -9.80 3.92
C THR A 212 12.60 -10.27 4.54
N GLU A 213 12.62 -10.53 5.85
CA GLU A 213 13.80 -11.06 6.55
C GLU A 213 14.35 -12.34 5.90
N ASN A 214 13.47 -13.24 5.45
CA ASN A 214 13.85 -14.45 4.71
C ASN A 214 14.48 -14.16 3.32
N GLY A 215 14.45 -12.92 2.87
CA GLY A 215 15.10 -12.48 1.65
C GLY A 215 16.58 -12.20 1.82
N ILE A 216 17.04 -11.94 3.05
CA ILE A 216 18.46 -11.75 3.39
C ILE A 216 19.12 -13.13 3.35
N ARG A 217 20.05 -13.32 2.42
CA ARG A 217 20.65 -14.64 2.17
C ARG A 217 21.90 -14.55 1.33
N LYS A 218 22.72 -15.58 1.41
CA LYS A 218 23.79 -15.84 0.44
C LYS A 218 23.22 -16.51 -0.80
N VAL A 219 23.63 -16.03 -1.97
CA VAL A 219 23.20 -16.55 -3.26
C VAL A 219 24.43 -17.06 -4.02
N PRO A 220 24.51 -18.36 -4.34
CA PRO A 220 25.62 -18.88 -5.13
C PRO A 220 25.56 -18.32 -6.55
N ILE A 221 26.73 -18.02 -7.13
CA ILE A 221 26.85 -17.58 -8.52
C ILE A 221 26.98 -18.83 -9.39
N ALA A 222 26.05 -19.02 -10.32
CA ALA A 222 26.11 -20.14 -11.25
C ALA A 222 27.30 -20.00 -12.21
N ASP A 223 28.06 -21.10 -12.44
CA ASP A 223 29.27 -21.11 -13.26
C ASP A 223 29.12 -20.44 -14.63
N LYS A 224 27.97 -20.67 -15.27
CA LYS A 224 27.68 -20.11 -16.60
C LYS A 224 27.65 -18.57 -16.64
N VAL A 225 27.28 -17.91 -15.56
CA VAL A 225 27.17 -16.45 -15.48
C VAL A 225 28.26 -15.81 -14.64
N LEU A 226 29.14 -16.59 -14.02
CA LEU A 226 30.31 -16.10 -13.28
C LEU A 226 31.17 -15.11 -14.07
N PRO A 227 31.45 -15.33 -15.39
CA PRO A 227 32.21 -14.36 -16.19
C PRO A 227 31.53 -12.98 -16.30
N PHE A 228 30.21 -12.91 -16.19
CA PHE A 228 29.49 -11.63 -16.23
C PHE A 228 29.71 -10.86 -14.92
N TYR A 229 29.66 -11.55 -13.75
CA TYR A 229 29.98 -10.91 -12.48
C TYR A 229 31.42 -10.40 -12.46
N GLN A 230 32.38 -11.18 -12.98
CA GLN A 230 33.79 -10.76 -13.12
C GLN A 230 33.89 -9.49 -13.98
N ARG A 231 33.22 -9.45 -15.12
CA ARG A 231 33.24 -8.30 -16.04
C ARG A 231 32.67 -7.06 -15.36
N TRP A 232 31.47 -7.15 -14.76
CA TRP A 232 30.84 -6.02 -14.10
C TRP A 232 31.61 -5.53 -12.88
N LEU A 233 32.28 -6.42 -12.14
CA LEU A 233 33.10 -6.06 -10.99
C LEU A 233 34.41 -5.36 -11.41
N HIS A 234 35.02 -5.76 -12.54
CA HIS A 234 36.23 -5.17 -13.09
C HIS A 234 35.97 -3.89 -13.91
N ASP A 235 34.73 -3.55 -14.16
CA ASP A 235 34.38 -2.27 -14.76
C ASP A 235 34.87 -1.12 -13.88
N CYS A 236 35.68 -0.20 -14.47
CA CYS A 236 36.32 0.92 -13.79
C CYS A 236 35.33 2.04 -13.36
N SER A 237 34.05 1.73 -13.26
CA SER A 237 33.02 2.65 -12.79
C SER A 237 33.20 2.98 -11.31
N ASP A 238 33.09 4.25 -10.95
CA ASP A 238 33.04 4.72 -9.53
C ASP A 238 31.73 4.35 -8.82
N CYS A 239 30.79 3.70 -9.50
CA CYS A 239 29.55 3.27 -8.91
C CYS A 239 29.77 2.16 -7.90
N GLU A 240 29.19 2.29 -6.70
CA GLU A 240 29.25 1.27 -5.65
C GLU A 240 28.43 0.00 -6.00
N TYR A 241 27.45 0.12 -6.90
CA TYR A 241 26.60 -1.00 -7.34
C TYR A 241 27.25 -1.81 -8.44
N LEU A 242 27.04 -3.13 -8.42
CA LEU A 242 27.59 -4.03 -9.44
C LEU A 242 27.03 -3.68 -10.82
N ILE A 243 25.71 -3.56 -10.92
CA ILE A 243 25.02 -3.19 -12.15
C ILE A 243 24.70 -1.69 -12.11
N HIS A 244 25.18 -0.97 -13.10
CA HIS A 244 25.03 0.47 -13.19
C HIS A 244 24.73 0.93 -14.64
N THR A 245 24.31 2.18 -14.79
CA THR A 245 24.10 2.81 -16.09
C THR A 245 25.44 3.15 -16.75
N LEU A 246 25.42 3.49 -18.05
CA LEU A 246 26.62 3.94 -18.77
C LEU A 246 27.27 5.18 -18.12
N ASP A 247 26.48 6.00 -17.44
CA ASP A 247 26.94 7.19 -16.71
C ASP A 247 27.36 6.87 -15.27
N SER A 248 27.64 5.61 -14.94
CA SER A 248 28.06 5.15 -13.62
C SER A 248 27.08 5.48 -12.48
N GLN A 249 25.79 5.54 -12.77
CA GLN A 249 24.75 5.78 -11.77
C GLN A 249 24.04 4.49 -11.36
N HIS A 250 23.47 4.46 -10.17
CA HIS A 250 22.61 3.37 -9.72
C HIS A 250 21.48 3.10 -10.71
N PHE A 251 21.38 1.86 -11.17
CA PHE A 251 20.36 1.46 -12.14
C PHE A 251 19.06 1.12 -11.43
N THR A 252 18.18 2.11 -11.25
CA THR A 252 16.90 1.89 -10.58
C THR A 252 16.01 0.91 -11.36
N TYR A 253 15.10 0.22 -10.64
CA TYR A 253 14.15 -0.72 -11.29
C TYR A 253 13.33 -0.04 -12.40
N TYR A 254 12.95 1.23 -12.25
CA TYR A 254 12.19 1.96 -13.26
C TYR A 254 13.02 2.15 -14.54
N MET A 255 14.27 2.61 -14.41
CA MET A 255 15.18 2.80 -15.55
C MET A 255 15.48 1.46 -16.23
N TYR A 256 15.75 0.43 -15.44
CA TYR A 256 16.01 -0.92 -15.96
C TYR A 256 14.83 -1.46 -16.75
N TYR A 257 13.61 -1.33 -16.22
CA TYR A 257 12.39 -1.79 -16.90
C TYR A 257 12.20 -1.09 -18.27
N HIS A 258 12.38 0.23 -18.31
CA HIS A 258 12.19 0.98 -19.54
C HIS A 258 13.33 0.80 -20.57
N ASN A 259 14.56 0.57 -20.13
CA ASN A 259 15.70 0.46 -21.02
C ASN A 259 15.98 -0.97 -21.51
N VAL A 260 15.51 -1.98 -20.76
CA VAL A 260 15.83 -3.40 -21.04
C VAL A 260 14.61 -4.20 -21.49
N PHE A 261 13.40 -3.88 -21.00
CA PHE A 261 12.19 -4.67 -21.26
C PHE A 261 11.13 -3.96 -22.10
N GLN A 262 11.30 -2.71 -22.48
CA GLN A 262 10.49 -1.99 -23.46
C GLN A 262 11.28 -1.73 -24.75
#